data_767dcd8ee1f5b7a79b5c57dada778ed4
#
_entry.id   767dcd8ee1f5b7a79b5c57dada778ed4
#
_cell.length_a   1.000
_cell.length_b   1.000
_cell.length_c   1.000
_cell.angle_alpha   90.00
_cell.angle_beta   90.00
_cell.angle_gamma   90.00
#
_symmetry.space_group_name_H-M   'P 1'
#
loop_
_entity.id
_entity.type
_entity.pdbx_description
1 polymer ?
#
loop_
_entity_poly.entity_id
_entity_poly.type
_entity_poly.pdbx_seq_one_letter_code
_entity_poly.pdbx_strand_id
1 'polypeptide(L)'
;MSNLSLTGAIPALIKTVPRSRNFEAVLLFWVSGIHAYALAQIQLSILQVMTWELLLYWAPPTITALLFHWVLRRRALKADGLMLPLAFLLNGLGIAMIYRLDLADIASGGLGGVALRQVWLSCFAMLIAAAVVRWVPDHLTLRRWPFVSGLSAIVLLMLPAAPVIGRTINGATLWVGTDDLSFQPGEIAKILLAIFFAGYLVSRQSSLAEIGSRVLGIRVPRAKDLGPILLFWLASLVVLVIQRDLGTSILYFGLFLVMIYVATGRGFYVGAGIVMIVSGTLVASRLFDYVGNRFDSWINPFSLENYNAVGGSYQLVQAIFGIAHGDVIGTGLGGGFPQLIPLAESDFIFAALGEELGLAGIFVILAIYLLLVYRGLRVANSHPDDFSKLLALGLSFVIGLQVFVVAGGVMGLLPLTGLTTPFLAAGGSSLLANWSIVALLLIISDSSLRSPSE
;
A
#
# COMPACT_ATOMS: atom_id res chain seq x y z
N MET A 1 -38.45 -1.45 -14.68
CA MET A 1 -37.17 -1.37 -15.42
C MET A 1 -36.19 -2.26 -14.69
N SER A 2 -35.79 -3.32 -15.36
CA SER A 2 -35.21 -4.55 -14.85
C SER A 2 -33.87 -4.36 -14.14
N ASN A 3 -33.76 -4.94 -12.96
CA ASN A 3 -32.55 -5.20 -12.21
C ASN A 3 -31.61 -6.08 -13.06
N LEU A 4 -30.59 -5.49 -13.66
CA LEU A 4 -29.44 -6.23 -14.17
C LEU A 4 -28.55 -6.57 -12.95
N SER A 5 -28.85 -7.70 -12.34
CA SER A 5 -27.97 -8.34 -11.36
C SER A 5 -26.76 -8.91 -12.12
N LEU A 6 -25.61 -8.24 -12.01
CA LEU A 6 -24.30 -8.73 -12.48
C LEU A 6 -23.80 -9.98 -11.71
N THR A 7 -24.69 -10.61 -10.92
CA THR A 7 -24.39 -11.81 -10.12
C THR A 7 -24.57 -13.13 -10.89
N GLY A 8 -24.91 -13.08 -12.19
CA GLY A 8 -25.26 -14.29 -12.96
C GLY A 8 -24.14 -14.96 -13.77
N ALA A 9 -22.93 -14.39 -13.84
CA ALA A 9 -21.93 -14.82 -14.84
C ALA A 9 -20.61 -15.40 -14.30
N ILE A 10 -20.41 -15.53 -12.99
CA ILE A 10 -19.27 -16.26 -12.43
C ILE A 10 -19.78 -17.32 -11.44
N PRO A 11 -20.46 -18.35 -11.91
CA PRO A 11 -20.86 -19.45 -11.06
C PRO A 11 -19.77 -20.53 -11.10
N ALA A 12 -19.49 -21.06 -9.95
CA ALA A 12 -19.08 -22.45 -9.75
C ALA A 12 -17.62 -22.86 -9.92
N LEU A 13 -16.63 -21.99 -10.16
CA LEU A 13 -15.23 -22.43 -10.15
C LEU A 13 -14.48 -22.11 -8.86
N ILE A 14 -15.03 -21.29 -7.96
CA ILE A 14 -14.48 -21.08 -6.63
C ILE A 14 -15.42 -21.76 -5.63
N LYS A 15 -15.34 -23.10 -5.55
CA LYS A 15 -15.81 -23.81 -4.35
C LYS A 15 -15.20 -23.08 -3.15
N THR A 16 -16.04 -22.63 -2.25
CA THR A 16 -15.67 -21.96 -1.00
C THR A 16 -14.47 -22.67 -0.39
N VAL A 17 -13.31 -22.01 -0.47
CA VAL A 17 -12.09 -22.49 0.22
C VAL A 17 -12.49 -22.75 1.67
N PRO A 18 -12.23 -23.94 2.21
CA PRO A 18 -12.58 -24.25 3.59
C PRO A 18 -11.96 -23.19 4.50
N ARG A 19 -12.78 -22.50 5.29
CA ARG A 19 -12.40 -21.44 6.23
C ARG A 19 -11.62 -21.97 7.46
N SER A 20 -11.09 -23.18 7.37
CA SER A 20 -10.34 -23.82 8.44
C SER A 20 -9.00 -23.10 8.62
N ARG A 21 -8.70 -22.69 9.85
CA ARG A 21 -7.38 -22.14 10.22
C ARG A 21 -6.23 -23.11 9.94
N ASN A 22 -6.51 -24.39 9.76
CA ASN A 22 -5.53 -25.36 9.32
C ASN A 22 -5.04 -25.10 7.90
N PHE A 23 -5.94 -24.64 7.01
CA PHE A 23 -5.57 -24.25 5.65
C PHE A 23 -4.60 -23.04 5.65
N GLU A 24 -4.85 -22.05 6.50
CA GLU A 24 -3.94 -20.90 6.68
C GLU A 24 -2.55 -21.37 7.16
N ALA A 25 -2.50 -22.31 8.12
CA ALA A 25 -1.25 -22.87 8.59
C ALA A 25 -0.46 -23.60 7.49
N VAL A 26 -1.17 -24.36 6.63
CA VAL A 26 -0.55 -25.03 5.46
C VAL A 26 0.00 -24.00 4.48
N LEU A 27 -0.73 -22.92 4.21
CA LEU A 27 -0.25 -21.84 3.35
C LEU A 27 0.97 -21.14 3.94
N LEU A 28 0.97 -20.85 5.24
CA LEU A 28 2.12 -20.25 5.92
C LEU A 28 3.35 -21.16 5.86
N PHE A 29 3.18 -22.47 5.95
CA PHE A 29 4.27 -23.43 5.77
C PHE A 29 4.87 -23.33 4.36
N TRP A 30 4.03 -23.32 3.31
CA TRP A 30 4.51 -23.18 1.93
C TRP A 30 5.16 -21.81 1.68
N VAL A 31 4.57 -20.74 2.19
CA VAL A 31 5.14 -19.39 2.07
C VAL A 31 6.50 -19.31 2.76
N SER A 32 6.62 -19.88 3.98
CA SER A 32 7.90 -19.96 4.69
C SER A 32 8.95 -20.74 3.90
N GLY A 33 8.55 -21.85 3.22
CA GLY A 33 9.42 -22.60 2.30
C GLY A 33 9.88 -21.78 1.09
N ILE A 34 8.98 -20.97 0.52
CA ILE A 34 9.33 -20.06 -0.60
C ILE A 34 10.36 -19.02 -0.13
N HIS A 35 10.20 -18.43 1.06
CA HIS A 35 11.17 -17.49 1.61
C HIS A 35 12.53 -18.14 1.84
N ALA A 36 12.55 -19.34 2.45
CA ALA A 36 13.80 -20.07 2.67
C ALA A 36 14.49 -20.38 1.34
N TYR A 37 13.73 -20.81 0.33
CA TYR A 37 14.24 -21.09 -1.01
C TYR A 37 14.81 -19.82 -1.68
N ALA A 38 14.11 -18.69 -1.62
CA ALA A 38 14.57 -17.45 -2.22
C ALA A 38 15.88 -16.96 -1.59
N LEU A 39 15.99 -16.98 -0.25
CA LEU A 39 17.21 -16.62 0.45
C LEU A 39 18.36 -17.59 0.15
N ALA A 40 18.09 -18.89 0.12
CA ALA A 40 19.09 -19.90 -0.22
C ALA A 40 19.60 -19.73 -1.65
N GLN A 41 18.70 -19.49 -2.59
CA GLN A 41 19.07 -19.28 -4.01
C GLN A 41 19.95 -18.03 -4.17
N ILE A 42 19.65 -16.94 -3.46
CA ILE A 42 20.46 -15.73 -3.46
C ILE A 42 21.88 -16.01 -2.90
N GLN A 43 21.97 -16.70 -1.76
CA GLN A 43 23.29 -17.07 -1.21
C GLN A 43 24.10 -17.94 -2.15
N LEU A 44 23.48 -18.98 -2.72
CA LEU A 44 24.15 -19.88 -3.67
C LEU A 44 24.61 -19.16 -4.93
N SER A 45 23.80 -18.20 -5.43
CA SER A 45 24.16 -17.45 -6.65
C SER A 45 25.31 -16.48 -6.40
N ILE A 46 25.31 -15.75 -5.27
CA ILE A 46 26.28 -14.67 -5.02
C ILE A 46 27.51 -15.18 -4.24
N LEU A 47 27.27 -15.89 -3.13
CA LEU A 47 28.33 -16.32 -2.21
C LEU A 47 28.92 -17.69 -2.59
N GLN A 48 28.25 -18.44 -3.47
CA GLN A 48 28.60 -19.82 -3.86
C GLN A 48 28.64 -20.80 -2.68
N VAL A 49 28.16 -20.39 -1.51
CA VAL A 49 28.07 -21.19 -0.29
C VAL A 49 26.80 -20.87 0.47
N MET A 50 26.26 -21.86 1.16
CA MET A 50 25.17 -21.63 2.13
C MET A 50 25.75 -21.36 3.51
N THR A 51 25.38 -20.20 4.08
CA THR A 51 25.78 -19.84 5.44
C THR A 51 24.59 -19.96 6.39
N TRP A 52 24.87 -20.22 7.69
CA TRP A 52 23.84 -20.26 8.71
C TRP A 52 23.14 -18.89 8.93
N GLU A 53 23.72 -17.82 8.45
CA GLU A 53 23.15 -16.45 8.52
C GLU A 53 21.78 -16.35 7.85
N LEU A 54 21.48 -17.21 6.86
CA LEU A 54 20.14 -17.33 6.27
C LEU A 54 19.05 -17.43 7.35
N LEU A 55 19.34 -18.13 8.46
CA LEU A 55 18.38 -18.31 9.55
C LEU A 55 18.02 -16.98 10.22
N LEU A 56 18.90 -15.97 10.22
CA LEU A 56 18.61 -14.65 10.78
C LEU A 56 17.55 -13.88 9.98
N TYR A 57 17.48 -14.13 8.67
CA TYR A 57 16.53 -13.49 7.77
C TYR A 57 15.24 -14.28 7.62
N TRP A 58 15.28 -15.59 7.77
CA TRP A 58 14.13 -16.48 7.59
C TRP A 58 13.36 -16.77 8.88
N ALA A 59 14.04 -17.14 9.97
CA ALA A 59 13.37 -17.67 11.16
C ALA A 59 12.57 -16.62 11.94
N PRO A 60 13.08 -15.39 12.23
CA PRO A 60 12.33 -14.41 13.02
C PRO A 60 10.98 -14.03 12.37
N PRO A 61 10.87 -13.65 11.07
CA PRO A 61 9.59 -13.32 10.47
C PRO A 61 8.67 -14.54 10.39
N THR A 62 9.19 -15.74 10.14
CA THR A 62 8.41 -16.98 10.13
C THR A 62 7.80 -17.26 11.50
N ILE A 63 8.60 -17.21 12.57
CA ILE A 63 8.11 -17.41 13.94
C ILE A 63 7.04 -16.38 14.28
N THR A 64 7.27 -15.12 13.91
CA THR A 64 6.32 -14.04 14.19
C THR A 64 5.01 -14.21 13.44
N ALA A 65 5.06 -14.66 12.18
CA ALA A 65 3.86 -14.97 11.40
C ALA A 65 3.08 -16.14 12.02
N LEU A 66 3.76 -17.17 12.53
CA LEU A 66 3.14 -18.29 13.24
C LEU A 66 2.52 -17.86 14.58
N LEU A 67 3.16 -16.93 15.31
CA LEU A 67 2.59 -16.32 16.50
C LEU A 67 1.33 -15.52 16.15
N PHE A 68 1.35 -14.75 15.06
CA PHE A 68 0.17 -14.02 14.59
C PHE A 68 -0.96 -15.00 14.22
N HIS A 69 -0.65 -16.07 13.49
CA HIS A 69 -1.60 -17.15 13.20
C HIS A 69 -2.20 -17.76 14.49
N TRP A 70 -1.36 -17.99 15.52
CA TRP A 70 -1.83 -18.50 16.80
C TRP A 70 -2.81 -17.52 17.48
N VAL A 71 -2.55 -16.20 17.44
CA VAL A 71 -3.47 -15.17 17.94
C VAL A 71 -4.80 -15.23 17.18
N LEU A 72 -4.77 -15.32 15.84
CA LEU A 72 -5.96 -15.45 15.02
C LEU A 72 -6.78 -16.70 15.37
N ARG A 73 -6.12 -17.85 15.63
CA ARG A 73 -6.81 -19.07 16.09
C ARG A 73 -7.53 -18.90 17.42
N ARG A 74 -7.09 -17.95 18.25
CA ARG A 74 -7.67 -17.69 19.57
C ARG A 74 -8.72 -16.59 19.58
N ARG A 75 -8.62 -15.62 18.66
CA ARG A 75 -9.42 -14.40 18.72
C ARG A 75 -10.31 -14.12 17.52
N ALA A 76 -9.90 -14.56 16.34
CA ALA A 76 -10.59 -14.29 15.09
C ALA A 76 -10.71 -15.59 14.26
N LEU A 77 -11.45 -16.55 14.81
CA LEU A 77 -11.52 -17.91 14.26
C LEU A 77 -12.16 -17.95 12.85
N LYS A 78 -13.12 -17.05 12.59
CA LYS A 78 -13.87 -16.97 11.34
C LYS A 78 -13.25 -15.98 10.32
N ALA A 79 -12.15 -15.29 10.66
CA ALA A 79 -11.51 -14.34 9.76
C ALA A 79 -10.93 -15.01 8.50
N ASP A 80 -10.72 -14.22 7.46
CA ASP A 80 -10.20 -14.70 6.18
C ASP A 80 -8.83 -15.39 6.32
N GLY A 81 -8.71 -16.61 5.80
CA GLY A 81 -7.50 -17.43 5.93
C GLY A 81 -6.44 -17.19 4.85
N LEU A 82 -6.66 -16.26 3.90
CA LEU A 82 -5.70 -15.95 2.84
C LEU A 82 -4.92 -14.67 3.08
N MET A 83 -5.49 -13.69 3.79
CA MET A 83 -4.88 -12.35 3.93
C MET A 83 -3.51 -12.41 4.60
N LEU A 84 -3.37 -13.16 5.71
CA LEU A 84 -2.10 -13.29 6.41
C LEU A 84 -1.02 -13.96 5.54
N PRO A 85 -1.25 -15.13 4.91
CA PRO A 85 -0.26 -15.76 4.03
C PRO A 85 0.14 -14.88 2.83
N LEU A 86 -0.80 -14.17 2.20
CA LEU A 86 -0.51 -13.29 1.07
C LEU A 86 0.38 -12.11 1.47
N ALA A 87 0.05 -11.43 2.57
CA ALA A 87 0.86 -10.33 3.08
C ALA A 87 2.25 -10.81 3.52
N PHE A 88 2.33 -12.01 4.15
CA PHE A 88 3.58 -12.61 4.56
C PHE A 88 4.44 -13.03 3.36
N LEU A 89 3.85 -13.53 2.27
CA LEU A 89 4.56 -13.84 1.03
C LEU A 89 5.22 -12.59 0.43
N LEU A 90 4.47 -11.51 0.31
CA LEU A 90 4.99 -10.23 -0.21
C LEU A 90 6.13 -9.71 0.69
N ASN A 91 5.94 -9.74 2.01
CA ASN A 91 6.96 -9.26 2.95
C ASN A 91 8.26 -10.08 2.87
N GLY A 92 8.16 -11.39 2.74
CA GLY A 92 9.32 -12.26 2.59
C GLY A 92 10.06 -12.07 1.28
N LEU A 93 9.34 -11.87 0.15
CA LEU A 93 9.96 -11.51 -1.13
C LEU A 93 10.71 -10.16 -1.03
N GLY A 94 10.13 -9.18 -0.33
CA GLY A 94 10.79 -7.91 -0.05
C GLY A 94 12.08 -8.09 0.75
N ILE A 95 12.03 -8.86 1.85
CA ILE A 95 13.22 -9.17 2.67
C ILE A 95 14.28 -9.88 1.82
N ALA A 96 13.91 -10.84 0.98
CA ALA A 96 14.84 -11.56 0.12
C ALA A 96 15.54 -10.62 -0.88
N MET A 97 14.80 -9.72 -1.55
CA MET A 97 15.39 -8.76 -2.49
C MET A 97 16.26 -7.72 -1.77
N ILE A 98 15.85 -7.20 -0.62
CA ILE A 98 16.67 -6.28 0.17
C ILE A 98 17.95 -6.98 0.65
N TYR A 99 17.87 -8.26 1.07
CA TYR A 99 19.05 -9.07 1.40
C TYR A 99 19.99 -9.23 0.20
N ARG A 100 19.44 -9.45 -0.99
CA ARG A 100 20.20 -9.49 -2.26
C ARG A 100 20.98 -8.19 -2.49
N LEU A 101 20.35 -7.03 -2.24
CA LEU A 101 20.97 -5.72 -2.39
C LEU A 101 22.05 -5.48 -1.33
N ASP A 102 21.80 -5.86 -0.08
CA ASP A 102 22.80 -5.77 1.00
C ASP A 102 24.07 -6.56 0.68
N LEU A 103 23.93 -7.77 0.11
CA LEU A 103 25.10 -8.56 -0.29
C LEU A 103 25.93 -7.86 -1.39
N ALA A 104 25.27 -7.18 -2.33
CA ALA A 104 25.97 -6.41 -3.36
C ALA A 104 26.65 -5.16 -2.79
N ASP A 105 25.98 -4.48 -1.83
CA ASP A 105 26.55 -3.33 -1.13
C ASP A 105 27.81 -3.73 -0.35
N ILE A 106 27.75 -4.81 0.42
CA ILE A 106 28.92 -5.34 1.17
C ILE A 106 30.05 -5.72 0.21
N ALA A 107 29.76 -6.34 -0.93
CA ALA A 107 30.76 -6.72 -1.92
C ALA A 107 31.45 -5.48 -2.56
N SER A 108 30.78 -4.34 -2.60
CA SER A 108 31.33 -3.05 -3.07
C SER A 108 32.02 -2.23 -1.96
N GLY A 109 32.09 -2.74 -0.73
CA GLY A 109 32.72 -2.08 0.41
C GLY A 109 31.76 -1.26 1.28
N GLY A 110 30.45 -1.37 1.07
CA GLY A 110 29.45 -0.80 1.95
C GLY A 110 29.24 -1.59 3.24
N LEU A 111 28.40 -1.06 4.13
CA LEU A 111 28.15 -1.67 5.46
C LEU A 111 27.01 -2.70 5.44
N GLY A 112 26.12 -2.64 4.47
CA GLY A 112 24.90 -3.47 4.45
C GLY A 112 23.99 -3.18 5.66
N GLY A 113 23.12 -4.16 5.97
CA GLY A 113 22.32 -4.13 7.21
C GLY A 113 20.90 -3.63 7.04
N VAL A 114 20.51 -3.18 5.86
CA VAL A 114 19.12 -2.77 5.55
C VAL A 114 18.17 -3.96 5.66
N ALA A 115 18.57 -5.12 5.18
CA ALA A 115 17.76 -6.35 5.25
C ALA A 115 17.53 -6.79 6.69
N LEU A 116 18.56 -6.78 7.53
CA LEU A 116 18.41 -7.18 8.94
C LEU A 116 17.50 -6.20 9.69
N ARG A 117 17.64 -4.90 9.44
CA ARG A 117 16.73 -3.87 9.95
C ARG A 117 15.29 -4.15 9.49
N GLN A 118 15.08 -4.48 8.19
CA GLN A 118 13.77 -4.80 7.62
C GLN A 118 13.15 -6.04 8.29
N VAL A 119 13.93 -7.08 8.59
CA VAL A 119 13.48 -8.26 9.34
C VAL A 119 12.91 -7.87 10.70
N TRP A 120 13.63 -7.09 11.50
CA TRP A 120 13.17 -6.67 12.81
C TRP A 120 11.97 -5.75 12.77
N LEU A 121 11.92 -4.83 11.81
CA LEU A 121 10.77 -3.95 11.58
C LEU A 121 9.54 -4.76 11.12
N SER A 122 9.72 -5.79 10.30
CA SER A 122 8.64 -6.71 9.89
C SER A 122 8.11 -7.50 11.10
N CYS A 123 8.99 -8.05 11.93
CA CYS A 123 8.59 -8.74 13.15
C CYS A 123 7.81 -7.80 14.09
N PHE A 124 8.32 -6.59 14.31
CA PHE A 124 7.65 -5.59 15.14
C PHE A 124 6.27 -5.22 14.58
N ALA A 125 6.16 -4.95 13.28
CA ALA A 125 4.90 -4.62 12.62
C ALA A 125 3.87 -5.76 12.71
N MET A 126 4.28 -7.02 12.51
CA MET A 126 3.43 -8.19 12.68
C MET A 126 3.00 -8.40 14.15
N LEU A 127 3.86 -8.14 15.12
CA LEU A 127 3.50 -8.21 16.54
C LEU A 127 2.49 -7.14 16.92
N ILE A 128 2.63 -5.90 16.41
CA ILE A 128 1.63 -4.84 16.60
C ILE A 128 0.31 -5.24 15.93
N ALA A 129 0.32 -5.80 14.72
CA ALA A 129 -0.86 -6.31 14.06
C ALA A 129 -1.57 -7.41 14.87
N ALA A 130 -0.80 -8.35 15.41
CA ALA A 130 -1.32 -9.39 16.33
C ALA A 130 -1.90 -8.79 17.61
N ALA A 131 -1.25 -7.75 18.16
CA ALA A 131 -1.72 -7.00 19.31
C ALA A 131 -3.04 -6.27 19.01
N VAL A 132 -3.18 -5.65 17.83
CA VAL A 132 -4.44 -5.04 17.37
C VAL A 132 -5.55 -6.09 17.37
N VAL A 133 -5.33 -7.26 16.77
CA VAL A 133 -6.34 -8.34 16.78
C VAL A 133 -6.65 -8.83 18.20
N ARG A 134 -5.65 -8.82 19.10
CA ARG A 134 -5.81 -9.33 20.49
C ARG A 134 -6.58 -8.38 21.39
N TRP A 135 -6.39 -7.05 21.23
CA TRP A 135 -6.88 -6.03 22.15
C TRP A 135 -7.99 -5.14 21.58
N VAL A 136 -8.19 -5.12 20.26
CA VAL A 136 -9.34 -4.43 19.65
C VAL A 136 -10.48 -5.46 19.48
N PRO A 137 -11.39 -5.58 20.46
CA PRO A 137 -12.40 -6.65 20.45
C PRO A 137 -13.46 -6.40 19.36
N ASP A 138 -13.73 -5.12 19.07
CA ASP A 138 -14.72 -4.70 18.11
C ASP A 138 -14.26 -3.44 17.36
N HIS A 139 -14.15 -3.56 16.04
CA HIS A 139 -13.80 -2.44 15.16
C HIS A 139 -14.89 -1.34 15.13
N LEU A 140 -16.14 -1.66 15.55
CA LEU A 140 -17.21 -0.67 15.65
C LEU A 140 -16.94 0.40 16.70
N THR A 141 -16.04 0.16 17.65
CA THR A 141 -15.58 1.20 18.58
C THR A 141 -14.94 2.38 17.85
N LEU A 142 -14.31 2.16 16.70
CA LEU A 142 -13.70 3.20 15.86
C LEU A 142 -14.76 4.15 15.29
N ARG A 143 -15.99 3.67 15.09
CA ARG A 143 -17.13 4.49 14.62
C ARG A 143 -17.53 5.59 15.59
N ARG A 144 -17.19 5.47 16.88
CA ARG A 144 -17.57 6.44 17.90
C ARG A 144 -16.79 7.75 17.79
N TRP A 145 -15.60 7.72 17.20
CA TRP A 145 -14.65 8.83 17.22
C TRP A 145 -14.14 9.23 15.83
N PRO A 146 -15.01 9.41 14.79
CA PRO A 146 -14.54 9.68 13.44
C PRO A 146 -13.81 11.03 13.37
N PHE A 147 -14.31 12.07 14.02
CA PHE A 147 -13.67 13.40 14.01
C PHE A 147 -12.34 13.43 14.75
N VAL A 148 -12.19 12.62 15.81
CA VAL A 148 -10.90 12.46 16.50
C VAL A 148 -9.89 11.80 15.55
N SER A 149 -10.31 10.75 14.82
CA SER A 149 -9.45 10.09 13.82
C SER A 149 -9.06 11.07 12.72
N GLY A 150 -9.99 11.87 12.19
CA GLY A 150 -9.71 12.88 11.17
C GLY A 150 -8.76 13.98 11.67
N LEU A 151 -8.98 14.49 12.89
CA LEU A 151 -8.10 15.49 13.49
C LEU A 151 -6.69 14.91 13.73
N SER A 152 -6.61 13.70 14.28
CA SER A 152 -5.32 13.01 14.48
C SER A 152 -4.59 12.80 13.17
N ALA A 153 -5.30 12.45 12.08
CA ALA A 153 -4.70 12.34 10.76
C ALA A 153 -4.10 13.66 10.28
N ILE A 154 -4.83 14.78 10.44
CA ILE A 154 -4.33 16.11 10.07
C ILE A 154 -3.10 16.49 10.91
N VAL A 155 -3.14 16.25 12.22
CA VAL A 155 -2.00 16.52 13.10
C VAL A 155 -0.78 15.71 12.66
N LEU A 156 -0.95 14.41 12.38
CA LEU A 156 0.13 13.57 11.89
C LEU A 156 0.69 14.07 10.54
N LEU A 157 -0.16 14.52 9.64
CA LEU A 157 0.27 15.07 8.35
C LEU A 157 1.04 16.40 8.49
N MET A 158 0.75 17.17 9.52
CA MET A 158 1.46 18.43 9.76
C MET A 158 2.77 18.25 10.56
N LEU A 159 2.96 17.10 11.23
CA LEU A 159 4.14 16.83 12.05
C LEU A 159 5.48 16.97 11.28
N PRO A 160 5.64 16.48 10.03
CA PRO A 160 6.88 16.68 9.29
C PRO A 160 7.22 18.14 8.97
N ALA A 161 6.24 19.03 8.96
CA ALA A 161 6.45 20.46 8.75
C ALA A 161 6.99 21.17 10.00
N ALA A 162 7.03 20.51 11.16
CA ALA A 162 7.52 21.12 12.40
C ALA A 162 9.05 21.24 12.37
N PRO A 163 9.63 22.44 12.64
CA PRO A 163 11.04 22.73 12.39
C PRO A 163 12.02 21.94 13.27
N VAL A 164 11.56 21.39 14.42
CA VAL A 164 12.43 20.68 15.37
C VAL A 164 12.51 19.18 15.11
N ILE A 165 11.40 18.60 14.63
CA ILE A 165 11.25 17.14 14.50
C ILE A 165 11.10 16.67 13.06
N GLY A 166 10.73 17.58 12.16
CA GLY A 166 10.57 17.30 10.73
C GLY A 166 11.91 17.15 10.03
N ARG A 167 11.97 16.23 9.05
CA ARG A 167 13.17 15.94 8.27
C ARG A 167 12.86 15.95 6.80
N THR A 168 13.75 16.57 6.05
CA THR A 168 13.72 16.58 4.59
C THR A 168 14.73 15.59 4.07
N ILE A 169 14.27 14.54 3.39
CA ILE A 169 15.12 13.53 2.75
C ILE A 169 14.80 13.55 1.26
N ASN A 170 15.81 13.64 0.41
CA ASN A 170 15.67 13.70 -1.04
C ASN A 170 14.69 14.81 -1.52
N GLY A 171 14.66 15.95 -0.81
CA GLY A 171 13.80 17.09 -1.14
C GLY A 171 12.34 16.98 -0.70
N ALA A 172 11.92 15.87 -0.11
CA ALA A 172 10.57 15.68 0.45
C ALA A 172 10.58 15.75 1.98
N THR A 173 9.64 16.50 2.56
CA THR A 173 9.50 16.69 4.01
C THR A 173 8.41 15.77 4.54
N LEU A 174 8.74 14.47 4.64
CA LEU A 174 7.79 13.40 4.98
C LEU A 174 8.08 12.73 6.31
N TRP A 175 9.28 12.91 6.82
CA TRP A 175 9.83 12.15 7.93
C TRP A 175 9.87 12.94 9.21
N VAL A 176 9.72 12.24 10.33
CA VAL A 176 9.86 12.76 11.68
C VAL A 176 10.83 11.87 12.43
N GLY A 177 11.73 12.44 13.22
CA GLY A 177 12.65 11.67 14.05
C GLY A 177 14.11 12.13 13.97
N THR A 178 15.02 11.20 14.24
CA THR A 178 16.47 11.40 14.23
C THR A 178 17.12 10.72 13.02
N ASP A 179 18.46 10.84 12.89
CA ASP A 179 19.20 10.17 11.82
C ASP A 179 19.07 8.65 11.87
N ASP A 180 19.02 8.07 13.08
CA ASP A 180 18.97 6.63 13.29
C ASP A 180 17.55 6.09 13.23
N LEU A 181 16.55 6.87 13.67
CA LEU A 181 15.17 6.44 13.75
C LEU A 181 14.24 7.47 13.13
N SER A 182 13.78 7.21 11.92
CA SER A 182 12.84 8.05 11.20
C SER A 182 11.50 7.32 11.02
N PHE A 183 10.43 8.08 11.15
CA PHE A 183 9.05 7.62 11.01
C PHE A 183 8.30 8.51 10.04
N GLN A 184 7.48 7.92 9.17
CA GLN A 184 6.63 8.64 8.22
C GLN A 184 5.18 8.65 8.72
N PRO A 185 4.71 9.77 9.32
CA PRO A 185 3.37 9.85 9.91
C PRO A 185 2.24 9.68 8.90
N GLY A 186 2.46 10.01 7.63
CA GLY A 186 1.52 9.82 6.54
C GLY A 186 1.04 8.38 6.38
N GLU A 187 1.88 7.41 6.67
CA GLU A 187 1.52 6.00 6.60
C GLU A 187 0.42 5.62 7.61
N ILE A 188 0.44 6.17 8.81
CA ILE A 188 -0.62 5.97 9.80
C ILE A 188 -1.83 6.86 9.49
N ALA A 189 -1.59 8.07 8.98
CA ALA A 189 -2.66 9.01 8.63
C ALA A 189 -3.65 8.41 7.60
N LYS A 190 -3.20 7.58 6.65
CA LYS A 190 -4.09 6.90 5.68
C LYS A 190 -5.13 6.00 6.34
N ILE A 191 -4.77 5.30 7.43
CA ILE A 191 -5.69 4.45 8.20
C ILE A 191 -6.71 5.32 8.94
N LEU A 192 -6.22 6.37 9.61
CA LEU A 192 -7.08 7.30 10.35
C LEU A 192 -8.05 8.04 9.43
N LEU A 193 -7.61 8.43 8.22
CA LEU A 193 -8.47 9.01 7.19
C LEU A 193 -9.54 8.01 6.72
N ALA A 194 -9.18 6.73 6.52
CA ALA A 194 -10.16 5.71 6.16
C ALA A 194 -11.24 5.54 7.24
N ILE A 195 -10.85 5.54 8.53
CA ILE A 195 -11.78 5.49 9.67
C ILE A 195 -12.68 6.74 9.70
N PHE A 196 -12.08 7.91 9.52
CA PHE A 196 -12.82 9.19 9.47
C PHE A 196 -13.84 9.19 8.34
N PHE A 197 -13.41 8.88 7.10
CA PHE A 197 -14.30 8.86 5.94
C PHE A 197 -15.42 7.85 6.11
N ALA A 198 -15.13 6.63 6.60
CA ALA A 198 -16.16 5.62 6.85
C ALA A 198 -17.22 6.14 7.84
N GLY A 199 -16.82 6.70 8.98
CA GLY A 199 -17.75 7.25 9.97
C GLY A 199 -18.52 8.46 9.48
N TYR A 200 -17.83 9.41 8.83
CA TYR A 200 -18.43 10.63 8.29
C TYR A 200 -19.45 10.32 7.18
N LEU A 201 -19.07 9.51 6.19
CA LEU A 201 -19.92 9.21 5.04
C LEU A 201 -21.17 8.41 5.44
N VAL A 202 -21.04 7.47 6.38
CA VAL A 202 -22.24 6.77 6.92
C VAL A 202 -23.20 7.74 7.61
N SER A 203 -22.68 8.69 8.40
CA SER A 203 -23.53 9.67 9.10
C SER A 203 -24.21 10.68 8.17
N ARG A 204 -23.71 10.87 6.94
CA ARG A 204 -24.21 11.84 5.96
C ARG A 204 -24.73 11.22 4.68
N GLN A 205 -24.86 9.89 4.62
CA GLN A 205 -25.21 9.15 3.41
C GLN A 205 -26.53 9.65 2.77
N SER A 206 -27.57 9.84 3.56
CA SER A 206 -28.86 10.35 3.08
C SER A 206 -28.75 11.74 2.43
N SER A 207 -28.06 12.68 3.11
CA SER A 207 -27.86 14.04 2.60
C SER A 207 -27.04 14.07 1.32
N LEU A 208 -25.98 13.26 1.22
CA LEU A 208 -25.11 13.18 0.04
C LEU A 208 -25.77 12.46 -1.13
N ALA A 209 -26.72 11.55 -0.83
CA ALA A 209 -27.52 10.84 -1.82
C ALA A 209 -28.71 11.64 -2.35
N GLU A 210 -29.18 12.70 -1.69
CA GLU A 210 -30.27 13.56 -2.17
C GLU A 210 -29.93 14.26 -3.49
N ILE A 211 -30.94 14.34 -4.36
CA ILE A 211 -30.79 14.92 -5.72
C ILE A 211 -30.87 16.44 -5.62
N GLY A 212 -29.79 17.13 -5.99
CA GLY A 212 -29.79 18.56 -6.20
C GLY A 212 -30.49 18.99 -7.52
N SER A 213 -30.36 20.25 -7.90
CA SER A 213 -30.89 20.83 -9.13
C SER A 213 -30.26 20.18 -10.39
N ARG A 214 -31.00 20.13 -11.50
CA ARG A 214 -30.45 19.81 -12.81
C ARG A 214 -29.75 21.05 -13.40
N VAL A 215 -28.46 20.94 -13.68
CA VAL A 215 -27.69 21.96 -14.40
C VAL A 215 -27.21 21.32 -15.70
N LEU A 216 -27.56 21.90 -16.84
CA LEU A 216 -27.19 21.39 -18.18
C LEU A 216 -27.56 19.90 -18.41
N GLY A 217 -28.71 19.43 -17.88
CA GLY A 217 -29.12 18.04 -18.00
C GLY A 217 -28.45 17.06 -17.05
N ILE A 218 -27.40 17.45 -16.36
CA ILE A 218 -26.66 16.65 -15.37
C ILE A 218 -27.25 16.95 -13.98
N ARG A 219 -27.51 15.93 -13.19
CA ARG A 219 -27.96 16.06 -11.81
C ARG A 219 -26.77 16.40 -10.92
N VAL A 220 -26.62 17.66 -10.56
CA VAL A 220 -25.53 18.15 -9.72
C VAL A 220 -25.97 18.12 -8.25
N PRO A 221 -25.13 17.64 -7.31
CA PRO A 221 -25.39 17.73 -5.88
C PRO A 221 -25.55 19.19 -5.45
N ARG A 222 -26.22 19.43 -4.31
CA ARG A 222 -26.32 20.77 -3.75
C ARG A 222 -24.92 21.33 -3.43
N ALA A 223 -24.70 22.62 -3.60
CA ALA A 223 -23.39 23.26 -3.33
C ALA A 223 -22.83 22.93 -1.95
N LYS A 224 -23.71 22.80 -0.93
CA LYS A 224 -23.33 22.37 0.42
C LYS A 224 -22.74 20.94 0.50
N ASP A 225 -23.12 20.08 -0.43
CA ASP A 225 -22.68 18.69 -0.47
C ASP A 225 -21.33 18.55 -1.23
N LEU A 226 -20.97 19.57 -2.02
CA LEU A 226 -19.66 19.68 -2.66
C LEU A 226 -18.57 20.19 -1.68
N GLY A 227 -18.97 20.84 -0.58
CA GLY A 227 -18.06 21.40 0.42
C GLY A 227 -17.02 20.39 0.92
N PRO A 228 -17.41 19.17 1.36
CA PRO A 228 -16.45 18.14 1.79
C PRO A 228 -15.45 17.74 0.69
N ILE A 229 -15.91 17.61 -0.55
CA ILE A 229 -15.03 17.26 -1.69
C ILE A 229 -13.96 18.33 -1.88
N LEU A 230 -14.39 19.59 -1.92
CA LEU A 230 -13.48 20.74 -2.04
C LEU A 230 -12.52 20.83 -0.85
N LEU A 231 -13.01 20.61 0.38
CA LEU A 231 -12.18 20.62 1.58
C LEU A 231 -11.07 19.56 1.51
N PHE A 232 -11.39 18.32 1.14
CA PHE A 232 -10.39 17.25 1.05
C PHE A 232 -9.48 17.39 -0.15
N TRP A 233 -9.96 17.94 -1.27
CA TRP A 233 -9.11 18.30 -2.37
C TRP A 233 -8.11 19.40 -1.99
N LEU A 234 -8.56 20.47 -1.33
CA LEU A 234 -7.66 21.51 -0.82
C LEU A 234 -6.68 20.96 0.21
N ALA A 235 -7.13 20.09 1.12
CA ALA A 235 -6.26 19.44 2.09
C ALA A 235 -5.18 18.57 1.41
N SER A 236 -5.52 17.82 0.35
CA SER A 236 -4.53 17.04 -0.41
C SER A 236 -3.55 17.94 -1.19
N LEU A 237 -3.99 19.09 -1.67
CA LEU A 237 -3.09 20.09 -2.27
C LEU A 237 -2.15 20.72 -1.23
N VAL A 238 -2.65 21.00 -0.03
CA VAL A 238 -1.81 21.49 1.08
C VAL A 238 -0.73 20.46 1.42
N VAL A 239 -1.07 19.17 1.50
CA VAL A 239 -0.11 18.09 1.70
C VAL A 239 0.92 18.08 0.56
N LEU A 240 0.48 18.17 -0.70
CA LEU A 240 1.37 18.25 -1.86
C LEU A 240 2.39 19.39 -1.72
N VAL A 241 1.93 20.58 -1.34
CA VAL A 241 2.76 21.78 -1.25
C VAL A 241 3.73 21.69 -0.06
N ILE A 242 3.24 21.33 1.14
CA ILE A 242 4.04 21.32 2.37
C ILE A 242 5.05 20.16 2.36
N GLN A 243 4.59 18.96 1.98
CA GLN A 243 5.40 17.75 2.03
C GLN A 243 6.16 17.46 0.73
N ARG A 244 5.84 18.18 -0.36
CA ARG A 244 6.34 17.94 -1.72
C ARG A 244 6.12 16.50 -2.18
N ASP A 245 4.95 15.93 -1.81
CA ASP A 245 4.61 14.54 -2.10
C ASP A 245 3.33 14.43 -2.94
N LEU A 246 3.55 14.23 -4.23
CA LEU A 246 2.47 14.00 -5.20
C LEU A 246 1.73 12.69 -4.94
N GLY A 247 2.47 11.63 -4.57
CA GLY A 247 1.93 10.30 -4.37
C GLY A 247 0.92 10.23 -3.23
N THR A 248 1.29 10.74 -2.08
CA THR A 248 0.43 10.78 -0.89
C THR A 248 -0.84 11.61 -1.15
N SER A 249 -0.72 12.73 -1.88
CA SER A 249 -1.85 13.57 -2.24
C SER A 249 -2.87 12.83 -3.11
N ILE A 250 -2.40 12.10 -4.14
CA ILE A 250 -3.23 11.28 -5.02
C ILE A 250 -3.87 10.14 -4.21
N LEU A 251 -3.12 9.52 -3.30
CA LEU A 251 -3.60 8.40 -2.48
C LEU A 251 -4.76 8.82 -1.56
N TYR A 252 -4.63 9.93 -0.84
CA TYR A 252 -5.67 10.39 0.09
C TYR A 252 -6.91 10.89 -0.63
N PHE A 253 -6.73 11.64 -1.70
CA PHE A 253 -7.86 12.11 -2.48
C PHE A 253 -8.56 10.96 -3.22
N GLY A 254 -7.80 10.01 -3.76
CA GLY A 254 -8.34 8.79 -4.38
C GLY A 254 -9.11 7.94 -3.39
N LEU A 255 -8.60 7.77 -2.16
CA LEU A 255 -9.30 7.10 -1.07
C LEU A 255 -10.66 7.77 -0.79
N PHE A 256 -10.67 9.09 -0.65
CA PHE A 256 -11.91 9.84 -0.42
C PHE A 256 -12.90 9.66 -1.59
N LEU A 257 -12.44 9.75 -2.84
CA LEU A 257 -13.30 9.62 -4.03
C LEU A 257 -13.95 8.24 -4.13
N VAL A 258 -13.21 7.18 -3.88
CA VAL A 258 -13.80 5.84 -3.95
C VAL A 258 -14.79 5.61 -2.81
N MET A 259 -14.47 6.08 -1.62
CA MET A 259 -15.36 5.91 -0.47
C MET A 259 -16.66 6.71 -0.63
N ILE A 260 -16.62 7.95 -1.13
CA ILE A 260 -17.82 8.75 -1.40
C ILE A 260 -18.65 8.15 -2.54
N TYR A 261 -18.00 7.60 -3.57
CA TYR A 261 -18.68 6.89 -4.65
C TYR A 261 -19.48 5.70 -4.12
N VAL A 262 -18.85 4.85 -3.32
CA VAL A 262 -19.50 3.65 -2.78
C VAL A 262 -20.59 4.00 -1.77
N ALA A 263 -20.38 5.05 -0.95
CA ALA A 263 -21.36 5.51 0.00
C ALA A 263 -22.63 6.10 -0.66
N THR A 264 -22.48 6.75 -1.83
CA THR A 264 -23.57 7.49 -2.48
C THR A 264 -24.13 6.81 -3.74
N GLY A 265 -23.39 5.89 -4.34
CA GLY A 265 -23.71 5.27 -5.63
C GLY A 265 -23.65 6.24 -6.83
N ARG A 266 -23.00 7.43 -6.71
CA ARG A 266 -23.04 8.48 -7.73
C ARG A 266 -21.72 8.67 -8.44
N GLY A 267 -21.67 8.32 -9.74
CA GLY A 267 -20.51 8.50 -10.60
C GLY A 267 -20.10 9.98 -10.79
N PHE A 268 -21.02 10.93 -10.54
CA PHE A 268 -20.71 12.37 -10.59
C PHE A 268 -19.50 12.74 -9.73
N TYR A 269 -19.42 12.22 -8.49
CA TYR A 269 -18.31 12.51 -7.58
C TYR A 269 -16.96 12.03 -8.14
N VAL A 270 -16.97 10.87 -8.79
CA VAL A 270 -15.76 10.31 -9.43
C VAL A 270 -15.36 11.20 -10.61
N GLY A 271 -16.30 11.55 -11.49
CA GLY A 271 -16.03 12.43 -12.64
C GLY A 271 -15.50 13.80 -12.22
N ALA A 272 -16.17 14.45 -11.25
CA ALA A 272 -15.71 15.72 -10.70
C ALA A 272 -14.31 15.58 -10.06
N GLY A 273 -14.07 14.52 -9.30
CA GLY A 273 -12.79 14.26 -8.68
C GLY A 273 -11.67 14.04 -9.69
N ILE A 274 -11.90 13.29 -10.76
CA ILE A 274 -10.91 13.12 -11.84
C ILE A 274 -10.57 14.47 -12.48
N VAL A 275 -11.58 15.30 -12.79
CA VAL A 275 -11.35 16.65 -13.32
C VAL A 275 -10.52 17.48 -12.34
N MET A 276 -10.81 17.41 -11.04
CA MET A 276 -10.05 18.12 -10.00
C MET A 276 -8.60 17.61 -9.86
N ILE A 277 -8.36 16.29 -9.94
CA ILE A 277 -7.00 15.73 -9.95
C ILE A 277 -6.23 16.26 -11.15
N VAL A 278 -6.80 16.10 -12.36
CA VAL A 278 -6.13 16.51 -13.60
C VAL A 278 -5.85 18.02 -13.59
N SER A 279 -6.86 18.85 -13.31
CA SER A 279 -6.68 20.31 -13.27
C SER A 279 -5.71 20.75 -12.17
N GLY A 280 -5.84 20.19 -10.96
CA GLY A 280 -4.94 20.48 -9.86
C GLY A 280 -3.49 20.10 -10.15
N THR A 281 -3.27 18.96 -10.77
CA THR A 281 -1.93 18.49 -11.17
C THR A 281 -1.34 19.36 -12.29
N LEU A 282 -2.15 19.76 -13.29
CA LEU A 282 -1.71 20.68 -14.34
C LEU A 282 -1.35 22.06 -13.79
N VAL A 283 -2.13 22.58 -12.86
CA VAL A 283 -1.81 23.85 -12.18
C VAL A 283 -0.54 23.69 -11.33
N ALA A 284 -0.44 22.61 -10.55
CA ALA A 284 0.72 22.34 -9.72
C ALA A 284 2.00 22.18 -10.54
N SER A 285 1.95 21.54 -11.71
CA SER A 285 3.13 21.38 -12.59
C SER A 285 3.63 22.72 -13.19
N ARG A 286 2.77 23.76 -13.22
CA ARG A 286 3.17 25.12 -13.67
C ARG A 286 3.64 26.01 -12.52
N LEU A 287 3.19 25.74 -11.29
CA LEU A 287 3.51 26.55 -10.12
C LEU A 287 4.71 26.03 -9.32
N PHE A 288 4.98 24.73 -9.41
CA PHE A 288 6.02 24.06 -8.61
C PHE A 288 6.96 23.26 -9.50
N ASP A 289 8.22 23.68 -9.59
CA ASP A 289 9.25 23.07 -10.43
C ASP A 289 9.43 21.56 -10.12
N TYR A 290 9.34 21.15 -8.86
CA TYR A 290 9.47 19.73 -8.49
C TYR A 290 8.34 18.85 -9.05
N VAL A 291 7.14 19.40 -9.30
CA VAL A 291 6.05 18.69 -9.96
C VAL A 291 6.30 18.70 -11.48
N GLY A 292 6.68 19.85 -12.05
CA GLY A 292 7.03 19.99 -13.46
C GLY A 292 8.13 19.01 -13.86
N ASN A 293 9.23 18.96 -13.13
CA ASN A 293 10.36 18.08 -13.39
C ASN A 293 9.98 16.58 -13.38
N ARG A 294 9.02 16.16 -12.52
CA ARG A 294 8.51 14.79 -12.54
C ARG A 294 7.73 14.45 -13.82
N PHE A 295 6.97 15.42 -14.35
CA PHE A 295 6.27 15.25 -15.63
C PHE A 295 7.25 15.24 -16.81
N ASP A 296 8.22 16.14 -16.84
CA ASP A 296 9.25 16.20 -17.88
C ASP A 296 10.09 14.93 -17.90
N SER A 297 10.50 14.44 -16.72
CA SER A 297 11.21 13.17 -16.57
C SER A 297 10.37 11.95 -16.99
N TRP A 298 9.05 12.01 -16.85
CA TRP A 298 8.14 10.94 -17.28
C TRP A 298 7.88 10.96 -18.77
N ILE A 299 7.66 12.16 -19.37
CA ILE A 299 7.34 12.30 -20.80
C ILE A 299 8.57 12.05 -21.67
N ASN A 300 9.74 12.56 -21.26
CA ASN A 300 10.99 12.47 -22.00
C ASN A 300 12.13 11.90 -21.14
N PRO A 301 12.03 10.64 -20.64
CA PRO A 301 12.99 10.08 -19.71
C PRO A 301 14.40 9.93 -20.29
N PHE A 302 14.52 9.73 -21.61
CA PHE A 302 15.81 9.49 -22.27
C PHE A 302 16.48 10.76 -22.80
N SER A 303 15.91 11.96 -22.61
CA SER A 303 16.60 13.19 -22.96
C SER A 303 17.83 13.40 -22.06
N LEU A 304 18.96 13.81 -22.63
CA LEU A 304 20.18 14.06 -21.85
C LEU A 304 19.99 15.14 -20.78
N GLU A 305 19.14 16.11 -21.03
CA GLU A 305 18.79 17.17 -20.09
C GLU A 305 18.10 16.59 -18.85
N ASN A 306 17.02 15.80 -19.03
CA ASN A 306 16.29 15.19 -17.94
C ASN A 306 17.11 14.11 -17.22
N TYR A 307 17.91 13.34 -17.98
CA TYR A 307 18.74 12.29 -17.40
C TYR A 307 19.79 12.82 -16.44
N ASN A 308 20.43 13.97 -16.77
CA ASN A 308 21.47 14.56 -15.95
C ASN A 308 20.95 15.59 -14.94
N ALA A 309 19.66 15.93 -14.97
CA ALA A 309 19.06 16.88 -14.02
C ALA A 309 19.04 16.31 -12.60
N VAL A 310 19.24 17.17 -11.61
CA VAL A 310 19.08 16.79 -10.19
C VAL A 310 17.59 16.46 -9.93
N GLY A 311 17.32 15.23 -9.48
CA GLY A 311 15.94 14.75 -9.33
C GLY A 311 15.24 14.45 -10.66
N GLY A 312 16.00 14.28 -11.73
CA GLY A 312 15.53 13.98 -13.08
C GLY A 312 15.23 12.49 -13.31
N SER A 313 15.38 12.07 -14.58
CA SER A 313 14.92 10.74 -15.02
C SER A 313 15.92 9.60 -14.81
N TYR A 314 17.15 9.87 -14.31
CA TYR A 314 18.19 8.84 -14.14
C TYR A 314 17.67 7.57 -13.46
N GLN A 315 16.99 7.71 -12.32
CA GLN A 315 16.46 6.57 -11.56
C GLN A 315 15.42 5.77 -12.36
N LEU A 316 14.52 6.47 -13.07
CA LEU A 316 13.49 5.85 -13.90
C LEU A 316 14.12 5.09 -15.08
N VAL A 317 15.12 5.67 -15.73
CA VAL A 317 15.83 5.05 -16.87
C VAL A 317 16.55 3.78 -16.41
N GLN A 318 17.24 3.81 -15.26
CA GLN A 318 17.88 2.63 -14.71
C GLN A 318 16.87 1.53 -14.34
N ALA A 319 15.70 1.91 -13.80
CA ALA A 319 14.62 0.98 -13.50
C ALA A 319 14.05 0.32 -14.78
N ILE A 320 13.84 1.12 -15.85
CA ILE A 320 13.38 0.60 -17.14
C ILE A 320 14.42 -0.37 -17.75
N PHE A 321 15.71 -0.05 -17.66
CA PHE A 321 16.78 -0.94 -18.14
C PHE A 321 16.86 -2.22 -17.31
N GLY A 322 16.70 -2.16 -15.98
CA GLY A 322 16.65 -3.35 -15.13
C GLY A 322 15.48 -4.27 -15.52
N ILE A 323 14.26 -3.72 -15.66
CA ILE A 323 13.09 -4.51 -16.12
C ILE A 323 13.31 -5.09 -17.51
N ALA A 324 13.88 -4.33 -18.44
CA ALA A 324 14.19 -4.80 -19.78
C ALA A 324 15.25 -5.89 -19.79
N HIS A 325 16.28 -5.81 -18.92
CA HIS A 325 17.30 -6.84 -18.75
C HIS A 325 16.73 -8.15 -18.21
N GLY A 326 15.68 -8.06 -17.34
CA GLY A 326 14.98 -9.22 -16.82
C GLY A 326 14.16 -9.99 -17.85
N ASP A 327 13.80 -9.39 -18.98
CA ASP A 327 12.98 -9.99 -20.03
C ASP A 327 11.69 -10.64 -19.46
N VAL A 328 11.24 -11.77 -20.02
CA VAL A 328 10.01 -12.46 -19.58
C VAL A 328 10.25 -13.32 -18.34
N ILE A 329 11.37 -14.02 -18.26
CA ILE A 329 11.61 -15.08 -17.25
C ILE A 329 12.44 -14.57 -16.07
N GLY A 330 13.22 -13.51 -16.25
CA GLY A 330 14.16 -12.97 -15.29
C GLY A 330 15.57 -13.56 -15.44
N THR A 331 16.54 -12.87 -14.85
CA THR A 331 17.93 -13.34 -14.78
C THR A 331 18.14 -14.44 -13.73
N GLY A 332 17.11 -14.70 -12.92
CA GLY A 332 17.17 -15.55 -11.72
C GLY A 332 17.58 -14.78 -10.47
N LEU A 333 17.14 -15.25 -9.30
CA LEU A 333 17.48 -14.63 -8.01
C LEU A 333 19.00 -14.64 -7.78
N GLY A 334 19.58 -13.46 -7.63
CA GLY A 334 21.02 -13.25 -7.51
C GLY A 334 21.78 -13.19 -8.83
N GLY A 335 21.12 -13.33 -9.99
CA GLY A 335 21.75 -13.33 -11.31
C GLY A 335 21.76 -11.98 -12.04
N GLY A 336 20.99 -11.00 -11.56
CA GLY A 336 20.92 -9.65 -12.12
C GLY A 336 21.88 -8.66 -11.46
N PHE A 337 21.72 -7.38 -11.81
CA PHE A 337 22.47 -6.26 -11.27
C PHE A 337 21.55 -5.19 -10.67
N PRO A 338 20.55 -5.54 -9.85
CA PRO A 338 19.57 -4.59 -9.33
C PRO A 338 20.19 -3.50 -8.46
N GLN A 339 21.40 -3.67 -7.96
CA GLN A 339 22.17 -2.63 -7.25
C GLN A 339 22.55 -1.42 -8.13
N LEU A 340 22.42 -1.53 -9.46
CA LEU A 340 22.61 -0.40 -10.37
C LEU A 340 21.39 0.53 -10.43
N ILE A 341 20.24 0.07 -9.92
CA ILE A 341 19.01 0.85 -9.83
C ILE A 341 19.05 1.65 -8.53
N PRO A 342 19.09 2.99 -8.58
CA PRO A 342 19.09 3.79 -7.36
C PRO A 342 17.82 3.57 -6.55
N LEU A 343 17.92 3.50 -5.22
CA LEU A 343 16.81 3.25 -4.31
C LEU A 343 16.05 1.94 -4.61
N ALA A 344 16.76 0.93 -5.10
CA ALA A 344 16.21 -0.38 -5.44
C ALA A 344 15.54 -1.07 -4.22
N GLU A 345 16.02 -0.79 -3.00
CA GLU A 345 15.47 -1.34 -1.76
C GLU A 345 14.14 -0.68 -1.36
N SER A 346 13.80 0.50 -1.89
CA SER A 346 12.62 1.27 -1.51
C SER A 346 11.67 1.51 -2.69
N ASP A 347 11.82 2.63 -3.37
CA ASP A 347 10.87 3.10 -4.40
C ASP A 347 10.89 2.25 -5.66
N PHE A 348 12.06 1.67 -5.98
CA PHE A 348 12.27 0.88 -7.20
C PHE A 348 12.38 -0.63 -6.97
N ILE A 349 11.90 -1.15 -5.84
CA ILE A 349 11.95 -2.59 -5.55
C ILE A 349 11.21 -3.44 -6.60
N PHE A 350 10.18 -2.87 -7.24
CA PHE A 350 9.50 -3.52 -8.37
C PHE A 350 10.42 -3.71 -9.57
N ALA A 351 11.32 -2.77 -9.85
CA ALA A 351 12.28 -2.90 -10.94
C ALA A 351 13.35 -3.93 -10.60
N ALA A 352 13.85 -3.92 -9.36
CA ALA A 352 14.80 -4.92 -8.87
C ALA A 352 14.25 -6.35 -8.96
N LEU A 353 13.00 -6.54 -8.50
CA LEU A 353 12.30 -7.82 -8.63
C LEU A 353 12.01 -8.17 -10.10
N GLY A 354 11.72 -7.16 -10.93
CA GLY A 354 11.48 -7.34 -12.36
C GLY A 354 12.73 -7.79 -13.13
N GLU A 355 13.90 -7.33 -12.75
CA GLU A 355 15.16 -7.79 -13.33
C GLU A 355 15.44 -9.27 -13.02
N GLU A 356 15.28 -9.67 -11.75
CA GLU A 356 15.62 -11.03 -11.35
C GLU A 356 14.50 -12.05 -11.59
N LEU A 357 13.22 -11.65 -11.50
CA LEU A 357 12.07 -12.54 -11.69
C LEU A 357 11.39 -12.39 -13.07
N GLY A 358 11.80 -11.39 -13.86
CA GLY A 358 11.21 -11.07 -15.15
C GLY A 358 9.80 -10.51 -15.07
N LEU A 359 9.21 -10.24 -16.24
CA LEU A 359 7.82 -9.81 -16.33
C LEU A 359 6.86 -10.85 -15.74
N ALA A 360 7.14 -12.14 -15.87
CA ALA A 360 6.34 -13.20 -15.26
C ALA A 360 6.28 -13.05 -13.75
N GLY A 361 7.40 -12.77 -13.09
CA GLY A 361 7.46 -12.50 -11.64
C GLY A 361 6.69 -11.25 -11.25
N ILE A 362 6.82 -10.15 -12.02
CA ILE A 362 6.04 -8.92 -11.80
C ILE A 362 4.53 -9.23 -11.85
N PHE A 363 4.06 -9.96 -12.87
CA PHE A 363 2.65 -10.32 -12.99
C PHE A 363 2.17 -11.19 -11.83
N VAL A 364 2.98 -12.14 -11.35
CA VAL A 364 2.65 -12.95 -10.17
C VAL A 364 2.55 -12.07 -8.92
N ILE A 365 3.48 -11.15 -8.70
CA ILE A 365 3.45 -10.21 -7.57
C ILE A 365 2.20 -9.33 -7.63
N LEU A 366 1.88 -8.77 -8.80
CA LEU A 366 0.66 -7.97 -9.00
C LEU A 366 -0.61 -8.80 -8.78
N ALA A 367 -0.63 -10.08 -9.20
CA ALA A 367 -1.75 -10.99 -8.96
C ALA A 367 -1.93 -11.28 -7.45
N ILE A 368 -0.83 -11.40 -6.68
CA ILE A 368 -0.88 -11.57 -5.22
C ILE A 368 -1.49 -10.32 -4.58
N TYR A 369 -1.09 -9.10 -4.97
CA TYR A 369 -1.71 -7.87 -4.50
C TYR A 369 -3.18 -7.78 -4.88
N LEU A 370 -3.51 -8.10 -6.14
CA LEU A 370 -4.90 -8.11 -6.61
C LEU A 370 -5.75 -9.07 -5.79
N LEU A 371 -5.21 -10.26 -5.47
CA LEU A 371 -5.90 -11.24 -4.63
C LEU A 371 -6.07 -10.72 -3.19
N LEU A 372 -5.08 -10.06 -2.61
CA LEU A 372 -5.17 -9.46 -1.27
C LEU A 372 -6.25 -8.37 -1.24
N VAL A 373 -6.26 -7.46 -2.22
CA VAL A 373 -7.27 -6.40 -2.37
C VAL A 373 -8.65 -7.00 -2.60
N TYR A 374 -8.77 -7.98 -3.49
CA TYR A 374 -10.03 -8.69 -3.75
C TYR A 374 -10.61 -9.33 -2.49
N ARG A 375 -9.76 -9.96 -1.65
CA ARG A 375 -10.20 -10.54 -0.37
C ARG A 375 -10.75 -9.46 0.56
N GLY A 376 -10.10 -8.31 0.65
CA GLY A 376 -10.58 -7.18 1.44
C GLY A 376 -11.90 -6.59 0.90
N LEU A 377 -12.01 -6.41 -0.41
CA LEU A 377 -13.26 -5.97 -1.05
C LEU A 377 -14.41 -6.98 -0.87
N ARG A 378 -14.11 -8.28 -0.87
CA ARG A 378 -15.08 -9.30 -0.58
C ARG A 378 -15.58 -9.20 0.86
N VAL A 379 -14.71 -8.93 1.83
CA VAL A 379 -15.11 -8.68 3.22
C VAL A 379 -16.02 -7.45 3.29
N ALA A 380 -15.67 -6.35 2.62
CA ALA A 380 -16.50 -5.17 2.53
C ALA A 380 -17.91 -5.49 2.01
N ASN A 381 -18.01 -6.23 0.90
CA ASN A 381 -19.30 -6.55 0.27
C ASN A 381 -20.16 -7.53 1.08
N SER A 382 -19.55 -8.36 1.92
CA SER A 382 -20.28 -9.36 2.73
C SER A 382 -20.74 -8.85 4.10
N HIS A 383 -20.25 -7.68 4.54
CA HIS A 383 -20.56 -7.17 5.88
C HIS A 383 -21.95 -6.47 5.91
N PRO A 384 -22.79 -6.70 6.93
CA PRO A 384 -24.12 -6.05 7.03
C PRO A 384 -24.06 -4.58 7.43
N ASP A 385 -23.07 -4.16 8.22
CA ASP A 385 -22.92 -2.79 8.72
C ASP A 385 -22.20 -1.88 7.73
N ASP A 386 -22.76 -0.71 7.44
CA ASP A 386 -22.26 0.22 6.42
C ASP A 386 -20.90 0.85 6.78
N PHE A 387 -20.62 1.08 8.08
CA PHE A 387 -19.31 1.58 8.52
C PHE A 387 -18.23 0.54 8.22
N SER A 388 -18.50 -0.71 8.57
CA SER A 388 -17.58 -1.82 8.32
C SER A 388 -17.33 -2.05 6.83
N LYS A 389 -18.38 -1.94 6.00
CA LYS A 389 -18.26 -1.98 4.53
C LYS A 389 -17.32 -0.92 4.02
N LEU A 390 -17.57 0.35 4.38
CA LEU A 390 -16.79 1.47 3.88
C LEU A 390 -15.37 1.43 4.42
N LEU A 391 -15.16 1.05 5.67
CA LEU A 391 -13.83 0.93 6.25
C LEU A 391 -13.02 -0.19 5.55
N ALA A 392 -13.58 -1.39 5.40
CA ALA A 392 -12.90 -2.49 4.72
C ALA A 392 -12.60 -2.16 3.24
N LEU A 393 -13.53 -1.50 2.57
CA LEU A 393 -13.36 -1.02 1.20
C LEU A 393 -12.21 0.00 1.12
N GLY A 394 -12.22 1.01 1.98
CA GLY A 394 -11.21 2.06 2.00
C GLY A 394 -9.81 1.52 2.27
N LEU A 395 -9.67 0.63 3.27
CA LEU A 395 -8.40 0.00 3.62
C LEU A 395 -7.86 -0.89 2.48
N SER A 396 -8.75 -1.64 1.82
CA SER A 396 -8.37 -2.48 0.67
C SER A 396 -7.98 -1.65 -0.55
N PHE A 397 -8.73 -0.59 -0.82
CA PHE A 397 -8.49 0.31 -1.94
C PHE A 397 -7.18 1.08 -1.79
N VAL A 398 -6.82 1.51 -0.57
CA VAL A 398 -5.53 2.18 -0.31
C VAL A 398 -4.36 1.30 -0.72
N ILE A 399 -4.36 0.01 -0.36
CA ILE A 399 -3.30 -0.92 -0.80
C ILE A 399 -3.29 -1.01 -2.32
N GLY A 400 -4.45 -1.23 -2.94
CA GLY A 400 -4.56 -1.38 -4.40
C GLY A 400 -4.11 -0.13 -5.16
N LEU A 401 -4.56 1.06 -4.73
CA LEU A 401 -4.18 2.32 -5.36
C LEU A 401 -2.68 2.60 -5.19
N GLN A 402 -2.13 2.36 -3.99
CA GLN A 402 -0.71 2.56 -3.72
C GLN A 402 0.14 1.66 -4.62
N VAL A 403 -0.19 0.37 -4.74
CA VAL A 403 0.51 -0.57 -5.64
C VAL A 403 0.37 -0.15 -7.09
N PHE A 404 -0.83 0.25 -7.54
CA PHE A 404 -1.08 0.71 -8.91
C PHE A 404 -0.23 1.93 -9.27
N VAL A 405 -0.16 2.91 -8.38
CA VAL A 405 0.60 4.15 -8.59
C VAL A 405 2.11 3.88 -8.57
N VAL A 406 2.59 3.04 -7.65
CA VAL A 406 4.02 2.69 -7.58
C VAL A 406 4.45 1.85 -8.78
N ALA A 407 3.75 0.76 -9.07
CA ALA A 407 4.08 -0.09 -10.21
C ALA A 407 3.97 0.68 -11.54
N GLY A 408 2.91 1.49 -11.71
CA GLY A 408 2.75 2.35 -12.88
C GLY A 408 3.88 3.38 -13.03
N GLY A 409 4.33 3.97 -11.92
CA GLY A 409 5.45 4.92 -11.91
C GLY A 409 6.78 4.26 -12.28
N VAL A 410 7.10 3.12 -11.68
CA VAL A 410 8.35 2.38 -11.95
C VAL A 410 8.40 1.84 -13.39
N MET A 411 7.25 1.43 -13.94
CA MET A 411 7.14 0.98 -15.33
C MET A 411 7.02 2.13 -16.36
N GLY A 412 7.09 3.39 -15.92
CA GLY A 412 6.96 4.55 -16.80
C GLY A 412 5.55 4.82 -17.35
N LEU A 413 4.52 4.14 -16.84
CA LEU A 413 3.12 4.36 -17.24
C LEU A 413 2.51 5.60 -16.58
N LEU A 414 3.01 5.97 -15.40
CA LEU A 414 2.61 7.13 -14.61
C LEU A 414 3.86 7.93 -14.19
N PRO A 415 3.72 9.23 -13.84
CA PRO A 415 4.82 9.95 -13.22
C PRO A 415 5.23 9.31 -11.90
N LEU A 416 6.54 9.30 -11.60
CA LEU A 416 7.06 8.78 -10.33
C LEU A 416 6.49 9.56 -9.15
N THR A 417 6.06 8.83 -8.14
CA THR A 417 5.38 9.40 -6.97
C THR A 417 6.18 9.35 -5.67
N GLY A 418 7.20 8.51 -5.57
CA GLY A 418 7.99 8.34 -4.34
C GLY A 418 7.24 7.61 -3.21
N LEU A 419 6.18 6.88 -3.53
CA LEU A 419 5.49 6.01 -2.57
C LEU A 419 6.21 4.67 -2.46
N THR A 420 6.29 4.14 -1.24
CA THR A 420 6.83 2.81 -0.99
C THR A 420 5.85 1.72 -1.40
N THR A 421 6.36 0.60 -1.94
CA THR A 421 5.54 -0.59 -2.25
C THR A 421 5.14 -1.30 -0.95
N PRO A 422 3.84 -1.47 -0.64
CA PRO A 422 3.39 -2.14 0.58
C PRO A 422 4.02 -3.53 0.75
N PHE A 423 4.53 -3.85 1.93
CA PHE A 423 5.19 -5.11 2.31
C PHE A 423 6.54 -5.40 1.64
N LEU A 424 6.75 -5.00 0.37
CA LEU A 424 7.96 -5.30 -0.39
C LEU A 424 9.10 -4.33 -0.06
N ALA A 425 8.82 -3.02 -0.11
CA ALA A 425 9.84 -1.99 0.03
C ALA A 425 10.40 -1.89 1.45
N ALA A 426 11.66 -1.47 1.56
CA ALA A 426 12.26 -1.09 2.82
C ALA A 426 11.52 0.12 3.42
N GLY A 427 11.01 -0.03 4.65
CA GLY A 427 10.29 1.06 5.32
C GLY A 427 9.48 0.61 6.50
N GLY A 428 9.93 0.93 7.72
CA GLY A 428 9.27 0.51 8.95
C GLY A 428 7.87 1.08 9.13
N SER A 429 7.67 2.34 8.77
CA SER A 429 6.36 3.02 8.87
C SER A 429 5.34 2.40 7.93
N SER A 430 5.76 2.09 6.70
CA SER A 430 4.92 1.43 5.70
C SER A 430 4.55 0.02 6.13
N LEU A 431 5.51 -0.77 6.66
CA LEU A 431 5.24 -2.10 7.21
C LEU A 431 4.23 -2.03 8.35
N LEU A 432 4.44 -1.13 9.33
CA LEU A 432 3.56 -0.98 10.47
C LEU A 432 2.13 -0.65 10.05
N ALA A 433 1.97 0.30 9.11
CA ALA A 433 0.66 0.69 8.59
C ALA A 433 -0.01 -0.46 7.82
N ASN A 434 0.70 -1.10 6.90
CA ASN A 434 0.11 -2.13 6.05
C ASN A 434 -0.23 -3.42 6.84
N TRP A 435 0.59 -3.82 7.81
CA TRP A 435 0.24 -4.92 8.73
C TRP A 435 -0.94 -4.56 9.63
N SER A 436 -1.06 -3.30 10.05
CA SER A 436 -2.24 -2.81 10.79
C SER A 436 -3.50 -2.83 9.93
N ILE A 437 -3.41 -2.50 8.64
CA ILE A 437 -4.53 -2.62 7.68
C ILE A 437 -4.97 -4.08 7.58
N VAL A 438 -4.04 -5.02 7.42
CA VAL A 438 -4.37 -6.46 7.39
C VAL A 438 -5.05 -6.90 8.68
N ALA A 439 -4.56 -6.46 9.84
CA ALA A 439 -5.18 -6.77 11.14
C ALA A 439 -6.63 -6.28 11.21
N LEU A 440 -6.89 -5.02 10.81
CA LEU A 440 -8.24 -4.47 10.78
C LEU A 440 -9.15 -5.22 9.81
N LEU A 441 -8.68 -5.54 8.61
CA LEU A 441 -9.44 -6.34 7.64
C LEU A 441 -9.78 -7.74 8.17
N LEU A 442 -8.86 -8.37 8.92
CA LEU A 442 -9.10 -9.67 9.56
C LEU A 442 -10.15 -9.57 10.68
N ILE A 443 -10.13 -8.50 11.50
CA ILE A 443 -11.14 -8.26 12.52
C ILE A 443 -12.52 -8.03 11.87
N ILE A 444 -12.60 -7.21 10.83
CA ILE A 444 -13.84 -6.95 10.10
C ILE A 444 -14.35 -8.24 9.44
N SER A 445 -13.45 -9.03 8.87
CA SER A 445 -13.80 -10.33 8.27
C SER A 445 -14.35 -11.32 9.28
N ASP A 446 -13.79 -11.39 10.48
CA ASP A 446 -14.27 -12.26 11.55
C ASP A 446 -15.68 -11.84 12.01
N SER A 447 -15.90 -10.52 12.19
CA SER A 447 -17.19 -9.99 12.65
C SER A 447 -18.30 -10.21 11.63
N SER A 448 -18.00 -10.17 10.33
CA SER A 448 -19.00 -10.40 9.27
C SER A 448 -19.64 -11.79 9.28
N LEU A 449 -19.04 -12.73 10.00
CA LEU A 449 -19.41 -14.13 10.05
C LEU A 449 -19.84 -14.61 11.45
N ARG A 450 -19.81 -13.71 12.44
CA ARG A 450 -20.41 -13.99 13.76
C ARG A 450 -21.91 -13.88 13.62
N SER A 451 -22.64 -14.84 14.18
CA SER A 451 -24.09 -14.73 14.30
C SER A 451 -24.43 -13.62 15.30
N PRO A 452 -25.57 -12.91 15.13
CA PRO A 452 -26.02 -11.90 16.10
C PRO A 452 -26.21 -12.43 17.54
N SER A 453 -26.16 -13.72 17.74
CA SER A 453 -26.34 -14.43 19.02
C SER A 453 -25.01 -14.90 19.67
N GLU A 454 -23.88 -14.69 19.05
CA GLU A 454 -22.53 -14.94 19.61
C GLU A 454 -21.84 -13.60 19.98
#